data_6be1f79768ad3b5ad4d127d1ae719485
#
_entry.id   6be1f79768ad3b5ad4d127d1ae719485
#
_cell.length_a   1.000
_cell.length_b   1.000
_cell.length_c   1.000
_cell.angle_alpha   90.00
_cell.angle_beta   90.00
_cell.angle_gamma   90.00
#
_symmetry.space_group_name_H-M   'P 1'
#
loop_
_entity.id
_entity.type
_entity.pdbx_description
1 polymer ?
#
loop_
_entity_poly.entity_id
_entity_poly.type
_entity_poly.pdbx_seq_one_letter_code
_entity_poly.pdbx_strand_id
1 'polypeptide(L)'
;MTNRKQPFGYKIRRGKPVIYETEADIVRKIFKAYLSGASYSTITDMLRGQAVSYDEGKPWNKNMIARILGDRRYIENDVYPKIISAADFSIVQRQRESRTKICAKTEVQKALSKLCSVQLSAQLEQQVLSILNLLSMQPEKIRPQLSSI
;
A
#
# COMPACT_ATOMS: atom_id res chain seq x y z
N MET A 1 0.80 -4.34 19.78
CA MET A 1 0.61 -3.13 18.94
C MET A 1 -0.25 -2.15 19.70
N THR A 2 0.31 -1.07 20.19
CA THR A 2 -0.46 -0.01 20.86
C THR A 2 -1.26 0.74 19.82
N ASN A 3 -2.57 0.50 19.79
CA ASN A 3 -3.49 1.30 18.99
C ASN A 3 -3.62 2.66 19.66
N ARG A 4 -3.14 3.72 19.01
CA ARG A 4 -3.34 5.09 19.48
C ARG A 4 -4.84 5.37 19.58
N LYS A 5 -5.35 5.60 20.78
CA LYS A 5 -6.78 5.85 21.02
C LYS A 5 -7.28 7.16 20.38
N GLN A 6 -6.37 8.14 20.23
CA GLN A 6 -6.66 9.43 19.61
C GLN A 6 -6.08 9.51 18.19
N PRO A 7 -6.77 10.17 17.25
CA PRO A 7 -6.20 10.45 15.95
C PRO A 7 -4.97 11.34 16.08
N PHE A 8 -3.99 11.12 15.22
CA PHE A 8 -2.81 11.97 15.13
C PHE A 8 -3.23 13.38 14.71
N GLY A 9 -2.66 14.41 15.32
CA GLY A 9 -3.06 15.80 15.10
C GLY A 9 -4.00 16.38 16.16
N TYR A 10 -4.44 15.56 17.14
CA TYR A 10 -5.30 16.03 18.21
C TYR A 10 -4.77 15.65 19.59
N LYS A 11 -5.07 16.52 20.56
CA LYS A 11 -4.87 16.27 22.00
C LYS A 11 -6.16 16.52 22.76
N ILE A 12 -6.40 15.79 23.86
CA ILE A 12 -7.54 16.07 24.74
C ILE A 12 -7.15 17.17 25.73
N ARG A 13 -7.92 18.25 25.73
CA ARG A 13 -7.88 19.28 26.77
C ARG A 13 -9.26 19.43 27.40
N ARG A 14 -9.36 19.32 28.72
CA ARG A 14 -10.61 19.43 29.49
C ARG A 14 -11.73 18.52 28.92
N GLY A 15 -11.38 17.27 28.54
CA GLY A 15 -12.33 16.31 28.00
C GLY A 15 -12.74 16.53 26.53
N LYS A 16 -12.24 17.56 25.86
CA LYS A 16 -12.55 17.86 24.45
C LYS A 16 -11.30 17.70 23.57
N PRO A 17 -11.43 17.15 22.35
CA PRO A 17 -10.32 17.11 21.40
C PRO A 17 -10.05 18.52 20.86
N VAL A 18 -8.79 18.91 20.90
CA VAL A 18 -8.28 20.17 20.33
C VAL A 18 -7.17 19.86 19.34
N ILE A 19 -7.00 20.70 18.34
CA ILE A 19 -5.92 20.57 17.35
C ILE A 19 -4.58 20.74 18.07
N TYR A 20 -3.66 19.81 17.79
CA TYR A 20 -2.25 19.95 18.18
C TYR A 20 -1.44 20.31 16.94
N GLU A 21 -1.13 21.60 16.79
CA GLU A 21 -0.60 22.17 15.55
C GLU A 21 0.64 21.44 15.00
N THR A 22 1.56 21.05 15.89
CA THR A 22 2.78 20.31 15.47
C THR A 22 2.47 19.02 14.71
N GLU A 23 1.48 18.25 15.17
CA GLU A 23 1.03 17.04 14.49
C GLU A 23 0.07 17.35 13.34
N ALA A 24 -0.78 18.37 13.48
CA ALA A 24 -1.73 18.79 12.45
C ALA A 24 -1.01 19.26 11.18
N ASP A 25 0.11 19.94 11.31
CA ASP A 25 0.95 20.33 10.17
C ASP A 25 1.51 19.13 9.42
N ILE A 26 1.85 18.09 10.12
CA ILE A 26 2.28 16.82 9.49
C ILE A 26 1.11 16.18 8.74
N VAL A 27 -0.10 16.16 9.33
CA VAL A 27 -1.30 15.68 8.64
C VAL A 27 -1.53 16.47 7.34
N ARG A 28 -1.48 17.80 7.39
CA ARG A 28 -1.61 18.66 6.21
C ARG A 28 -0.54 18.37 5.16
N LYS A 29 0.73 18.18 5.56
CA LYS A 29 1.85 17.80 4.67
C LYS A 29 1.63 16.46 4.00
N ILE A 30 1.14 15.45 4.74
CA ILE A 30 0.83 14.11 4.20
C ILE A 30 -0.25 14.21 3.13
N PHE A 31 -1.35 14.91 3.40
CA PHE A 31 -2.42 15.11 2.42
C PHE A 31 -1.93 15.86 1.19
N LYS A 32 -1.19 16.94 1.35
CA LYS A 32 -0.62 17.74 0.25
C LYS A 32 0.33 16.89 -0.62
N ALA A 33 1.24 16.15 -0.01
CA ALA A 33 2.17 15.28 -0.73
C ALA A 33 1.43 14.16 -1.51
N TYR A 34 0.39 13.56 -0.91
CA TYR A 34 -0.39 12.53 -1.57
C TYR A 34 -1.20 13.09 -2.75
N LEU A 35 -1.80 14.28 -2.62
CA LEU A 35 -2.48 15.00 -3.71
C LEU A 35 -1.54 15.35 -4.86
N SER A 36 -0.27 15.65 -4.56
CA SER A 36 0.79 15.86 -5.58
C SER A 36 1.26 14.55 -6.25
N GLY A 37 0.66 13.40 -5.92
CA GLY A 37 0.98 12.12 -6.55
C GLY A 37 2.01 11.25 -5.80
N ALA A 38 2.55 11.69 -4.67
CA ALA A 38 3.52 10.92 -3.90
C ALA A 38 2.95 9.56 -3.46
N SER A 39 3.81 8.54 -3.43
CA SER A 39 3.48 7.21 -2.90
C SER A 39 3.53 7.18 -1.36
N TYR A 40 2.91 6.19 -0.75
CA TYR A 40 3.04 5.99 0.71
C TYR A 40 4.50 5.81 1.14
N SER A 41 5.33 5.16 0.30
CA SER A 41 6.76 4.99 0.56
C SER A 41 7.47 6.33 0.60
N THR A 42 7.30 7.14 -0.44
CA THR A 42 7.91 8.47 -0.56
C THR A 42 7.54 9.38 0.61
N ILE A 43 6.25 9.36 1.01
CA ILE A 43 5.77 10.14 2.17
C ILE A 43 6.39 9.62 3.46
N THR A 44 6.50 8.30 3.63
CA THR A 44 7.14 7.68 4.80
C THR A 44 8.61 8.09 4.91
N ASP A 45 9.35 8.04 3.81
CA ASP A 45 10.77 8.38 3.77
C ASP A 45 10.99 9.88 4.08
N MET A 46 10.11 10.74 3.55
CA MET A 46 10.11 12.18 3.87
C MET A 46 9.89 12.45 5.37
N LEU A 47 9.03 11.66 6.04
CA LEU A 47 8.71 11.86 7.45
C LEU A 47 9.74 11.23 8.42
N ARG A 48 10.50 10.23 7.99
CA ARG A 48 11.56 9.61 8.81
C ARG A 48 12.66 10.58 9.21
N GLY A 49 12.89 11.61 8.39
CA GLY A 49 13.84 12.69 8.69
C GLY A 49 13.31 13.79 9.62
N GLN A 50 12.03 13.72 10.06
CA GLN A 50 11.43 14.75 10.91
C GLN A 50 11.46 14.35 12.39
N ALA A 51 11.60 15.36 13.27
CA ALA A 51 11.68 15.17 14.72
C ALA A 51 10.37 14.66 15.36
N VAL A 52 9.26 14.64 14.63
CA VAL A 52 7.95 14.23 15.15
C VAL A 52 7.65 12.82 14.70
N SER A 53 7.53 11.88 15.66
CA SER A 53 7.12 10.51 15.40
C SER A 53 5.62 10.33 15.55
N TYR A 54 5.03 9.36 14.83
CA TYR A 54 3.61 9.01 14.97
C TYR A 54 3.29 8.43 16.36
N ASP A 55 4.17 7.57 16.87
CA ASP A 55 4.12 6.94 18.18
C ASP A 55 5.52 7.06 18.82
N GLU A 56 5.60 7.18 20.13
CA GLU A 56 6.89 7.25 20.85
C GLU A 56 7.78 6.06 20.49
N GLY A 57 8.99 6.36 20.03
CA GLY A 57 10.00 5.37 19.70
C GLY A 57 9.75 4.53 18.43
N LYS A 58 8.71 4.81 17.65
CA LYS A 58 8.43 4.06 16.42
C LYS A 58 8.67 4.89 15.17
N PRO A 59 9.43 4.38 14.19
CA PRO A 59 9.62 5.05 12.91
C PRO A 59 8.31 5.07 12.12
N TRP A 60 8.14 6.07 11.27
CA TRP A 60 7.04 6.16 10.32
C TRP A 60 7.01 4.93 9.40
N ASN A 61 5.82 4.44 9.10
CA ASN A 61 5.59 3.36 8.15
C ASN A 61 4.37 3.61 7.25
N LYS A 62 4.28 2.85 6.17
CA LYS A 62 3.20 2.98 5.16
C LYS A 62 1.79 2.83 5.74
N ASN A 63 1.62 1.98 6.75
CA ASN A 63 0.31 1.74 7.38
C ASN A 63 -0.16 2.96 8.18
N MET A 64 0.77 3.68 8.83
CA MET A 64 0.45 4.93 9.53
C MET A 64 -0.04 5.99 8.55
N ILE A 65 0.62 6.14 7.39
CA ILE A 65 0.18 7.05 6.32
C ILE A 65 -1.20 6.65 5.80
N ALA A 66 -1.42 5.36 5.50
CA ALA A 66 -2.70 4.86 5.02
C ALA A 66 -3.85 5.12 6.02
N ARG A 67 -3.58 4.98 7.34
CA ARG A 67 -4.55 5.29 8.40
C ARG A 67 -4.88 6.77 8.45
N ILE A 68 -3.87 7.66 8.40
CA ILE A 68 -4.07 9.11 8.41
C ILE A 68 -4.91 9.52 7.18
N LEU A 69 -4.57 9.07 5.98
CA LEU A 69 -5.30 9.40 4.76
C LEU A 69 -6.72 8.82 4.71
N GLY A 70 -7.03 7.80 5.51
CA GLY A 70 -8.35 7.17 5.58
C GLY A 70 -9.23 7.67 6.74
N ASP A 71 -8.71 8.49 7.64
CA ASP A 71 -9.42 8.88 8.85
C ASP A 71 -10.34 10.07 8.62
N ARG A 72 -11.66 9.82 8.67
CA ARG A 72 -12.69 10.83 8.48
C ARG A 72 -12.76 11.88 9.60
N ARG A 73 -12.11 11.64 10.73
CA ARG A 73 -12.11 12.59 11.87
C ARG A 73 -11.36 13.90 11.55
N TYR A 74 -10.55 13.93 10.48
CA TYR A 74 -9.88 15.16 10.01
C TYR A 74 -10.80 16.12 9.27
N ILE A 75 -11.96 15.66 8.80
CA ILE A 75 -13.03 16.53 8.31
C ILE A 75 -13.82 17.00 9.51
N GLU A 76 -14.33 18.20 9.44
CA GLU A 76 -15.19 18.77 10.49
C GLU A 76 -16.35 17.85 10.86
N ASN A 77 -16.46 17.54 12.16
CA ASN A 77 -17.58 16.82 12.76
C ASN A 77 -17.85 17.40 14.16
N ASP A 78 -18.94 16.96 14.81
CA ASP A 78 -19.38 17.50 16.11
C ASP A 78 -18.35 17.33 17.24
N VAL A 79 -17.40 16.42 17.08
CA VAL A 79 -16.43 16.06 18.13
C VAL A 79 -15.04 16.62 17.81
N TYR A 80 -14.58 16.52 16.55
CA TYR A 80 -13.22 16.87 16.16
C TYR A 80 -13.21 18.12 15.27
N PRO A 81 -12.41 19.15 15.61
CA PRO A 81 -12.25 20.31 14.76
C PRO A 81 -11.53 19.96 13.46
N LYS A 82 -11.89 20.65 12.40
CA LYS A 82 -11.38 20.42 11.05
C LYS A 82 -9.87 20.67 10.93
N ILE A 83 -9.13 19.70 10.39
CA ILE A 83 -7.73 19.85 9.97
C ILE A 83 -7.61 19.91 8.44
N ILE A 84 -8.42 19.09 7.73
CA ILE A 84 -8.39 18.93 6.26
C ILE A 84 -9.75 19.31 5.67
N SER A 85 -9.76 19.88 4.46
CA SER A 85 -11.02 20.19 3.76
C SER A 85 -11.72 18.90 3.29
N ALA A 86 -13.06 18.91 3.27
CA ALA A 86 -13.84 17.78 2.76
C ALA A 86 -13.54 17.51 1.27
N ALA A 87 -13.24 18.56 0.50
CA ALA A 87 -12.86 18.45 -0.91
C ALA A 87 -11.55 17.69 -1.08
N ASP A 88 -10.48 18.08 -0.36
CA ASP A 88 -9.17 17.42 -0.43
C ASP A 88 -9.27 15.96 0.01
N PHE A 89 -10.02 15.69 1.09
CA PHE A 89 -10.26 14.35 1.55
C PHE A 89 -10.94 13.49 0.48
N SER A 90 -11.98 14.00 -0.18
CA SER A 90 -12.70 13.29 -1.23
C SER A 90 -11.81 12.97 -2.43
N ILE A 91 -10.94 13.91 -2.84
CA ILE A 91 -9.97 13.70 -3.93
C ILE A 91 -8.98 12.59 -3.52
N VAL A 92 -8.47 12.64 -2.29
CA VAL A 92 -7.56 11.61 -1.75
C VAL A 92 -8.21 10.23 -1.76
N GLN A 93 -9.48 10.09 -1.30
CA GLN A 93 -10.17 8.78 -1.33
C GLN A 93 -10.31 8.26 -2.76
N ARG A 94 -10.70 9.10 -3.72
CA ARG A 94 -10.79 8.73 -5.14
C ARG A 94 -9.45 8.27 -5.71
N GLN A 95 -8.35 8.96 -5.39
CA GLN A 95 -7.01 8.53 -5.80
C GLN A 95 -6.61 7.19 -5.17
N ARG A 96 -6.96 6.95 -3.91
CA ARG A 96 -6.70 5.67 -3.23
C ARG A 96 -7.45 4.52 -3.90
N GLU A 97 -8.72 4.69 -4.19
CA GLU A 97 -9.56 3.70 -4.89
C GLU A 97 -9.02 3.38 -6.29
N SER A 98 -8.62 4.41 -7.04
CA SER A 98 -8.02 4.25 -8.36
C SER A 98 -6.74 3.41 -8.29
N ARG A 99 -5.83 3.71 -7.35
CA ARG A 99 -4.59 2.95 -7.18
C ARG A 99 -4.83 1.50 -6.72
N THR A 100 -5.86 1.26 -5.92
CA THR A 100 -6.22 -0.10 -5.47
C THR A 100 -6.76 -0.95 -6.63
N LYS A 101 -7.57 -0.37 -7.52
CA LYS A 101 -8.08 -1.07 -8.71
C LYS A 101 -6.97 -1.51 -9.66
N ILE A 102 -5.91 -0.72 -9.81
CA ILE A 102 -4.76 -1.06 -10.65
C ILE A 102 -3.96 -2.24 -10.07
N CYS A 103 -3.98 -2.42 -8.75
CA CYS A 103 -3.31 -3.54 -8.07
C CYS A 103 -4.15 -4.83 -8.01
N ALA A 104 -5.37 -4.87 -8.56
CA ALA A 104 -6.12 -6.11 -8.68
C ALA A 104 -5.35 -7.07 -9.60
N LYS A 105 -5.05 -8.29 -9.10
CA LYS A 105 -4.38 -9.33 -9.90
C LYS A 105 -5.17 -9.57 -11.19
N THR A 106 -4.50 -9.51 -12.32
CA THR A 106 -5.10 -9.89 -13.60
C THR A 106 -5.49 -11.37 -13.58
N GLU A 107 -6.44 -11.79 -14.43
CA GLU A 107 -6.83 -13.21 -14.53
C GLU A 107 -5.63 -14.12 -14.79
N VAL A 108 -4.67 -13.64 -15.59
CA VAL A 108 -3.39 -14.35 -15.86
C VAL A 108 -2.58 -14.52 -14.58
N GLN A 109 -2.47 -13.48 -13.74
CA GLN A 109 -1.76 -13.58 -12.47
C GLN A 109 -2.48 -14.47 -11.45
N LYS A 110 -3.81 -14.51 -11.48
CA LYS A 110 -4.60 -15.44 -10.67
C LYS A 110 -4.39 -16.89 -11.13
N ALA A 111 -4.37 -17.13 -12.44
CA ALA A 111 -4.12 -18.44 -13.01
C ALA A 111 -2.69 -18.93 -12.68
N LEU A 112 -1.68 -18.08 -12.83
CA LEU A 112 -0.30 -18.39 -12.46
C LEU A 112 -0.16 -18.66 -10.96
N SER A 113 -0.85 -17.91 -10.10
CA SER A 113 -0.84 -18.15 -8.66
C SER A 113 -1.46 -19.50 -8.28
N LYS A 114 -2.48 -19.95 -9.03
CA LYS A 114 -3.04 -21.32 -8.87
C LYS A 114 -2.07 -22.40 -9.31
N LEU A 115 -1.38 -22.20 -10.43
CA LEU A 115 -0.37 -23.15 -10.93
C LEU A 115 0.82 -23.28 -9.97
N CYS A 116 1.28 -22.18 -9.39
CA CYS A 116 2.36 -22.20 -8.39
C CYS A 116 1.94 -22.85 -7.06
N SER A 117 0.64 -22.96 -6.76
CA SER A 117 0.14 -23.63 -5.55
C SER A 117 -0.09 -25.13 -5.72
N VAL A 118 0.00 -25.65 -6.95
CA VAL A 118 -0.09 -27.08 -7.22
C VAL A 118 1.25 -27.70 -6.86
N GLN A 119 1.30 -28.50 -5.78
CA GLN A 119 2.46 -29.35 -5.49
C GLN A 119 2.55 -30.41 -6.60
N LEU A 120 3.53 -30.24 -7.48
CA LEU A 120 3.89 -31.26 -8.45
C LEU A 120 4.39 -32.49 -7.69
N SER A 121 3.86 -33.68 -8.04
CA SER A 121 4.45 -34.92 -7.52
C SER A 121 5.91 -35.01 -7.98
N ALA A 122 6.77 -35.61 -7.16
CA ALA A 122 8.20 -35.75 -7.46
C ALA A 122 8.46 -36.41 -8.86
N GLN A 123 7.55 -37.28 -9.32
CA GLN A 123 7.59 -37.86 -10.65
C GLN A 123 7.35 -36.86 -11.77
N LEU A 124 6.40 -35.94 -11.59
CA LEU A 124 6.12 -34.84 -12.54
C LEU A 124 7.26 -33.82 -12.59
N GLU A 125 7.88 -33.53 -11.46
CA GLU A 125 9.07 -32.63 -11.42
C GLU A 125 10.23 -33.23 -12.20
N GLN A 126 10.50 -34.55 -12.03
CA GLN A 126 11.55 -35.25 -12.81
C GLN A 126 11.23 -35.26 -14.30
N GLN A 127 9.98 -35.48 -14.70
CA GLN A 127 9.58 -35.44 -16.10
C GLN A 127 9.76 -34.07 -16.72
N VAL A 128 9.34 -32.98 -16.00
CA VAL A 128 9.52 -31.62 -16.46
C VAL A 128 11.01 -31.26 -16.57
N LEU A 129 11.85 -31.65 -15.60
CA LEU A 129 13.29 -31.44 -15.65
C LEU A 129 13.95 -32.21 -16.81
N SER A 130 13.51 -33.42 -17.08
CA SER A 130 14.05 -34.22 -18.23
C SER A 130 13.68 -33.56 -19.56
N ILE A 131 12.47 -33.05 -19.72
CA ILE A 131 12.02 -32.32 -20.91
C ILE A 131 12.80 -31.00 -21.07
N LEU A 132 12.99 -30.26 -19.99
CA LEU A 132 13.78 -29.02 -20.01
C LEU A 132 15.24 -29.27 -20.39
N ASN A 133 15.84 -30.34 -19.89
CA ASN A 133 17.20 -30.75 -20.26
C ASN A 133 17.30 -31.16 -21.74
N LEU A 134 16.31 -31.89 -22.26
CA LEU A 134 16.24 -32.22 -23.69
C LEU A 134 16.11 -30.98 -24.57
N LEU A 135 15.30 -30.00 -24.14
CA LEU A 135 15.11 -28.69 -24.80
C LEU A 135 16.41 -27.87 -24.81
N SER A 136 17.18 -27.91 -23.73
CA SER A 136 18.45 -27.15 -23.62
C SER A 136 19.60 -27.82 -24.42
N MET A 137 19.57 -29.15 -24.55
CA MET A 137 20.60 -29.90 -25.26
C MET A 137 20.42 -29.95 -26.79
N GLN A 138 19.21 -29.75 -27.31
CA GLN A 138 18.91 -29.82 -28.74
C GLN A 138 17.90 -28.76 -29.21
N PRO A 139 18.22 -27.50 -29.16
CA PRO A 139 17.28 -26.42 -29.53
C PRO A 139 16.91 -26.45 -31.02
N GLU A 140 17.75 -27.02 -31.87
CA GLU A 140 17.56 -27.10 -33.33
C GLU A 140 16.51 -28.13 -33.78
N LYS A 141 16.23 -29.18 -32.98
CA LYS A 141 15.29 -30.25 -33.37
C LYS A 141 13.82 -29.96 -33.09
N ILE A 142 13.54 -28.89 -32.38
CA ILE A 142 12.18 -28.55 -31.88
C ILE A 142 11.44 -27.54 -32.77
N ARG A 143 12.19 -26.72 -33.54
CA ARG A 143 11.63 -25.73 -34.47
C ARG A 143 10.62 -26.29 -35.50
N PRO A 144 10.82 -27.50 -36.08
CA PRO A 144 9.86 -28.03 -37.08
C PRO A 144 8.52 -28.46 -36.48
N GLN A 145 8.46 -28.81 -35.20
CA GLN A 145 7.22 -29.35 -34.62
C GLN A 145 6.25 -28.28 -34.13
N LEU A 146 6.70 -27.04 -33.88
CA LEU A 146 5.87 -25.93 -33.47
C LEU A 146 5.21 -25.17 -34.64
N SER A 147 5.62 -25.49 -35.88
CA SER A 147 5.04 -24.87 -37.10
C SER A 147 3.83 -25.63 -37.66
N SER A 148 3.37 -26.69 -36.96
CA SER A 148 2.26 -27.56 -37.42
C SER A 148 1.07 -27.56 -36.44
N ILE A 149 0.94 -26.51 -35.56
CA ILE A 149 -0.21 -26.33 -34.69
C ILE A 149 -0.95 -25.07 -35.07
#